data_cce4c8639ae765befc120caf86614378
#
_entry.id   cce4c8639ae765befc120caf86614378
#
_cell.length_a   1.000
_cell.length_b   1.000
_cell.length_c   1.000
_cell.angle_alpha   90.00
_cell.angle_beta   90.00
_cell.angle_gamma   90.00
#
_symmetry.space_group_name_H-M   'P 1'
#
loop_
_entity.id
_entity.type
_entity.pdbx_description
1 polymer ?
#
loop_
_entity_poly.entity_id
_entity_poly.type
_entity_poly.pdbx_seq_one_letter_code
_entity_poly.pdbx_strand_id
1 'polypeptide(L)'
;MKYAFLLLGLTCTHLSHATEIKPQIQTYLDLAETKQLDQARTWQRLMYANAQAKSEVHYAGYFLAEGGSTDLKKEMQQNIRALFTVAEPNQSIRCKFPARSHWLMQQLNLSEQQLPAVSCPEFEQWIGQVKPYKATLIYATDFMGNPSSMFGHTLLRLDPKDQQQLNLISYAVNYAATVNSNDNWSFAWKGLTGQYPGEYSLMPYYRKVKEYGDFESRDLWEYELNLNPEETQFL
;
A
#
# COMPACT_ATOMS: atom_id res chain seq x y z
N MET A 1 -0.99 31.62 67.88
CA MET A 1 -1.12 30.36 67.17
C MET A 1 -0.98 30.65 65.70
N LYS A 2 0.20 30.30 65.10
CA LYS A 2 0.48 30.52 63.69
C LYS A 2 0.41 29.15 62.98
N TYR A 3 -0.53 28.96 62.06
CA TYR A 3 -0.60 27.76 61.21
C TYR A 3 0.25 28.00 59.97
N ALA A 4 1.30 27.19 59.79
CA ALA A 4 2.08 27.12 58.56
C ALA A 4 1.43 26.09 57.62
N PHE A 5 0.99 26.53 56.44
CA PHE A 5 0.54 25.64 55.36
C PHE A 5 1.75 25.20 54.54
N LEU A 6 2.02 23.91 54.60
CA LEU A 6 3.02 23.25 53.74
C LEU A 6 2.37 22.94 52.40
N LEU A 7 2.74 23.63 51.33
CA LEU A 7 2.39 23.30 49.96
C LEU A 7 3.34 22.22 49.44
N LEU A 8 2.88 20.98 49.35
CA LEU A 8 3.57 19.92 48.60
C LEU A 8 3.36 20.18 47.10
N GLY A 9 4.44 20.58 46.43
CA GLY A 9 4.45 20.66 44.98
C GLY A 9 4.51 19.25 44.35
N LEU A 10 3.44 18.83 43.65
CA LEU A 10 3.48 17.71 42.74
C LEU A 10 4.25 18.13 41.47
N THR A 11 5.51 17.71 41.40
CA THR A 11 6.26 17.79 40.12
C THR A 11 5.83 16.65 39.21
N CYS A 12 5.15 17.04 38.16
CA CYS A 12 4.67 16.12 37.10
C CYS A 12 5.89 15.62 36.32
N THR A 13 6.23 14.33 36.45
CA THR A 13 7.31 13.66 35.72
C THR A 13 6.87 13.21 34.34
N HIS A 14 6.62 14.13 33.39
CA HIS A 14 6.32 13.84 32.02
C HIS A 14 7.53 13.87 31.05
N LEU A 15 8.76 13.95 31.55
CA LEU A 15 9.95 14.13 30.69
C LEU A 15 10.70 12.84 30.29
N SER A 16 10.33 11.66 30.80
CA SER A 16 11.17 10.47 30.61
C SER A 16 10.89 9.67 29.30
N HIS A 17 9.69 9.78 28.71
CA HIS A 17 9.34 8.95 27.55
C HIS A 17 9.97 9.41 26.23
N ALA A 18 10.09 10.71 26.01
CA ALA A 18 10.62 11.25 24.75
C ALA A 18 12.15 11.09 24.61
N THR A 19 12.87 10.91 25.70
CA THR A 19 14.34 10.81 25.70
C THR A 19 14.82 9.39 25.40
N GLU A 20 14.04 8.36 25.72
CA GLU A 20 14.40 6.95 25.46
C GLU A 20 14.08 6.49 24.02
N ILE A 21 13.07 7.08 23.37
CA ILE A 21 12.64 6.68 22.02
C ILE A 21 13.69 7.03 20.95
N LYS A 22 14.39 8.16 21.08
CA LYS A 22 15.39 8.60 20.07
C LYS A 22 16.57 7.65 19.90
N PRO A 23 17.23 7.15 20.97
CA PRO A 23 18.32 6.16 20.85
C PRO A 23 17.83 4.84 20.23
N GLN A 24 16.62 4.42 20.56
CA GLN A 24 16.02 3.20 20.02
C GLN A 24 15.80 3.30 18.51
N ILE A 25 15.24 4.40 18.00
CA ILE A 25 15.03 4.61 16.55
C ILE A 25 16.36 4.57 15.81
N GLN A 26 17.41 5.20 16.36
CA GLN A 26 18.73 5.20 15.72
C GLN A 26 19.29 3.79 15.55
N THR A 27 19.12 2.91 16.52
CA THR A 27 19.53 1.50 16.42
C THR A 27 18.87 0.80 15.23
N TYR A 28 17.59 1.04 14.98
CA TYR A 28 16.90 0.44 13.83
C TYR A 28 17.30 1.05 12.50
N LEU A 29 17.63 2.35 12.47
CA LEU A 29 18.18 2.99 11.28
C LEU A 29 19.55 2.41 10.91
N ASP A 30 20.43 2.23 11.90
CA ASP A 30 21.77 1.64 11.74
C ASP A 30 21.65 0.17 11.29
N LEU A 31 20.70 -0.58 11.86
CA LEU A 31 20.42 -1.95 11.45
C LEU A 31 19.93 -2.02 10.00
N ALA A 32 19.04 -1.13 9.60
CA ALA A 32 18.53 -1.05 8.23
C ALA A 32 19.65 -0.73 7.24
N GLU A 33 20.57 0.17 7.61
CA GLU A 33 21.75 0.49 6.80
C GLU A 33 22.72 -0.68 6.72
N THR A 34 23.02 -1.34 7.84
CA THR A 34 23.89 -2.53 7.87
C THR A 34 23.34 -3.66 6.99
N LYS A 35 22.03 -3.84 6.98
CA LYS A 35 21.34 -4.83 6.13
C LYS A 35 21.12 -4.34 4.70
N GLN A 36 21.46 -3.11 4.36
CA GLN A 36 21.21 -2.49 3.04
C GLN A 36 19.75 -2.64 2.58
N LEU A 37 18.81 -2.42 3.49
CA LEU A 37 17.39 -2.66 3.21
C LEU A 37 16.82 -1.76 2.11
N ASP A 38 17.40 -0.57 1.88
CA ASP A 38 17.09 0.34 0.78
C ASP A 38 17.36 -0.26 -0.60
N GLN A 39 18.31 -1.21 -0.69
CA GLN A 39 18.67 -1.93 -1.91
C GLN A 39 17.93 -3.27 -2.04
N ALA A 40 17.19 -3.68 -1.01
CA ALA A 40 16.43 -4.92 -1.04
C ALA A 40 15.37 -4.90 -2.15
N ARG A 41 15.29 -5.99 -2.93
CA ARG A 41 14.34 -6.11 -4.04
C ARG A 41 12.89 -5.86 -3.61
N THR A 42 12.50 -6.31 -2.41
CA THR A 42 11.16 -6.10 -1.88
C THR A 42 10.91 -4.62 -1.61
N TRP A 43 11.86 -3.89 -1.00
CA TRP A 43 11.72 -2.46 -0.81
C TRP A 43 11.58 -1.71 -2.14
N GLN A 44 12.42 -2.03 -3.11
CA GLN A 44 12.35 -1.44 -4.45
C GLN A 44 10.99 -1.69 -5.12
N ARG A 45 10.44 -2.90 -4.98
CA ARG A 45 9.10 -3.22 -5.49
C ARG A 45 7.99 -2.46 -4.76
N LEU A 46 8.06 -2.39 -3.43
CA LEU A 46 7.13 -1.59 -2.63
C LEU A 46 7.19 -0.09 -2.95
N MET A 47 8.29 0.38 -3.50
CA MET A 47 8.47 1.76 -3.95
C MET A 47 8.21 1.93 -5.45
N TYR A 48 7.85 0.88 -6.19
CA TYR A 48 7.72 0.90 -7.67
C TYR A 48 8.97 1.49 -8.33
N ALA A 49 10.15 1.04 -7.89
CA ALA A 49 11.42 1.55 -8.38
C ALA A 49 11.77 1.01 -9.76
N ASN A 50 12.17 1.90 -10.65
CA ASN A 50 12.75 1.56 -11.95
C ASN A 50 14.22 1.14 -11.84
N ALA A 51 14.85 0.85 -12.98
CA ALA A 51 16.26 0.42 -13.05
C ALA A 51 17.26 1.46 -12.50
N GLN A 52 16.87 2.71 -12.36
CA GLN A 52 17.68 3.80 -11.79
C GLN A 52 17.41 3.99 -10.29
N ALA A 53 16.71 3.08 -9.63
CA ALA A 53 16.28 3.15 -8.24
C ALA A 53 15.46 4.41 -7.92
N LYS A 54 14.67 4.89 -8.88
CA LYS A 54 13.69 5.97 -8.71
C LYS A 54 12.29 5.41 -8.81
N SER A 55 11.38 5.91 -7.99
CA SER A 55 9.98 5.49 -8.04
C SER A 55 9.27 6.03 -9.28
N GLU A 56 8.44 5.21 -9.89
CA GLU A 56 7.54 5.59 -10.99
C GLU A 56 6.18 6.12 -10.49
N VAL A 57 5.98 6.18 -9.16
CA VAL A 57 4.76 6.74 -8.58
C VAL A 57 4.80 8.26 -8.60
N HIS A 58 3.80 8.88 -9.24
CA HIS A 58 3.68 10.34 -9.35
C HIS A 58 2.89 10.98 -8.20
N TYR A 59 2.16 10.20 -7.41
CA TYR A 59 1.37 10.72 -6.30
C TYR A 59 2.26 11.08 -5.10
N ALA A 60 2.37 12.37 -4.80
CA ALA A 60 3.24 12.87 -3.73
C ALA A 60 2.89 12.29 -2.34
N GLY A 61 1.62 12.02 -2.05
CA GLY A 61 1.16 11.42 -0.79
C GLY A 61 1.60 9.96 -0.58
N TYR A 62 2.23 9.35 -1.59
CA TYR A 62 2.83 8.03 -1.49
C TYR A 62 4.14 8.02 -0.71
N PHE A 63 4.81 9.14 -0.57
CA PHE A 63 6.12 9.28 0.07
C PHE A 63 6.00 10.05 1.38
N LEU A 64 6.75 9.62 2.38
CA LEU A 64 6.86 10.30 3.67
C LEU A 64 8.04 11.28 3.69
N ALA A 65 9.09 10.99 2.93
CA ALA A 65 10.25 11.87 2.83
C ALA A 65 10.09 12.86 1.67
N GLU A 66 10.51 14.10 1.88
CA GLU A 66 10.71 15.04 0.79
C GLU A 66 11.79 14.49 -0.17
N GLY A 67 11.44 14.33 -1.46
CA GLY A 67 12.28 13.67 -2.45
C GLY A 67 12.33 12.14 -2.34
N GLY A 68 11.44 11.51 -1.57
CA GLY A 68 11.39 10.06 -1.38
C GLY A 68 11.21 9.26 -2.67
N SER A 69 10.64 9.86 -3.73
CA SER A 69 10.55 9.24 -5.06
C SER A 69 11.90 9.04 -5.73
N THR A 70 12.92 9.83 -5.39
CA THR A 70 14.25 9.79 -5.99
C THR A 70 15.35 9.31 -5.04
N ASP A 71 15.04 9.25 -3.74
CA ASP A 71 15.94 8.78 -2.68
C ASP A 71 15.20 7.74 -1.82
N LEU A 72 15.30 6.47 -2.25
CA LEU A 72 14.62 5.36 -1.59
C LEU A 72 15.20 5.03 -0.21
N LYS A 73 16.47 5.41 0.05
CA LYS A 73 17.09 5.28 1.37
C LYS A 73 16.46 6.29 2.34
N LYS A 74 16.34 7.54 1.93
CA LYS A 74 15.70 8.59 2.73
C LYS A 74 14.22 8.27 3.01
N GLU A 75 13.52 7.77 2.01
CA GLU A 75 12.13 7.30 2.18
C GLU A 75 12.05 6.16 3.20
N MET A 76 12.90 5.15 3.11
CA MET A 76 12.94 4.05 4.07
C MET A 76 13.20 4.53 5.49
N GLN A 77 14.19 5.40 5.68
CA GLN A 77 14.50 5.99 6.98
C GLN A 77 13.31 6.73 7.58
N GLN A 78 12.57 7.48 6.75
CA GLN A 78 11.38 8.20 7.20
C GLN A 78 10.25 7.24 7.54
N ASN A 79 10.08 6.15 6.79
CA ASN A 79 9.12 5.08 7.13
C ASN A 79 9.47 4.42 8.47
N ILE A 80 10.75 4.12 8.74
CA ILE A 80 11.19 3.57 10.03
C ILE A 80 10.87 4.55 11.18
N ARG A 81 11.15 5.84 11.03
CA ARG A 81 10.80 6.85 12.05
C ARG A 81 9.31 6.93 12.29
N ALA A 82 8.51 6.84 11.23
CA ALA A 82 7.06 6.90 11.31
C ALA A 82 6.44 5.71 12.06
N LEU A 83 7.09 4.53 12.09
CA LEU A 83 6.64 3.38 12.90
C LEU A 83 6.60 3.72 14.41
N PHE A 84 7.49 4.59 14.89
CA PHE A 84 7.58 5.00 16.28
C PHE A 84 6.78 6.27 16.61
N THR A 85 6.02 6.79 15.64
CA THR A 85 5.23 8.01 15.84
C THR A 85 3.81 7.65 16.29
N VAL A 86 3.35 8.27 17.39
CA VAL A 86 1.96 8.21 17.80
C VAL A 86 1.11 8.96 16.76
N ALA A 87 0.03 8.36 16.34
CA ALA A 87 -0.84 8.92 15.31
C ALA A 87 -2.33 8.74 15.67
N GLU A 88 -3.16 9.64 15.18
CA GLU A 88 -4.61 9.52 15.23
C GLU A 88 -5.10 8.28 14.44
N PRO A 89 -6.32 7.79 14.72
CA PRO A 89 -6.90 6.67 13.97
C PRO A 89 -6.78 6.85 12.45
N ASN A 90 -6.42 5.78 11.74
CA ASN A 90 -6.15 5.74 10.31
C ASN A 90 -4.96 6.58 9.82
N GLN A 91 -4.28 7.37 10.67
CA GLN A 91 -3.18 8.24 10.24
C GLN A 91 -1.79 7.61 10.36
N SER A 92 -1.65 6.53 11.13
CA SER A 92 -0.40 5.79 11.24
C SER A 92 0.06 5.25 9.88
N ILE A 93 1.38 5.15 9.71
CA ILE A 93 1.97 4.45 8.55
C ILE A 93 1.52 3.00 8.46
N ARG A 94 1.25 2.33 9.59
CA ARG A 94 0.75 0.95 9.63
C ARG A 94 -0.67 0.83 9.07
N CYS A 95 -1.45 1.91 9.08
CA CYS A 95 -2.77 1.96 8.46
C CYS A 95 -2.69 2.35 6.97
N LYS A 96 -1.87 3.36 6.64
CA LYS A 96 -1.76 3.91 5.28
C LYS A 96 -0.95 3.04 4.34
N PHE A 97 0.11 2.42 4.86
CA PHE A 97 1.05 1.60 4.08
C PHE A 97 1.33 0.28 4.80
N PRO A 98 0.33 -0.59 4.98
CA PRO A 98 0.46 -1.81 5.77
C PRO A 98 1.55 -2.75 5.24
N ALA A 99 1.68 -2.93 3.93
CA ALA A 99 2.70 -3.79 3.34
C ALA A 99 4.13 -3.29 3.64
N ARG A 100 4.39 -1.98 3.52
CA ARG A 100 5.70 -1.40 3.88
C ARG A 100 6.02 -1.60 5.35
N SER A 101 5.05 -1.30 6.21
CA SER A 101 5.18 -1.41 7.67
C SER A 101 5.44 -2.85 8.07
N HIS A 102 4.67 -3.80 7.56
CA HIS A 102 4.83 -5.22 7.83
C HIS A 102 6.22 -5.71 7.43
N TRP A 103 6.65 -5.39 6.20
CA TRP A 103 7.98 -5.79 5.73
C TRP A 103 9.11 -5.18 6.56
N LEU A 104 9.06 -3.88 6.87
CA LEU A 104 10.07 -3.24 7.71
C LEU A 104 10.11 -3.84 9.12
N MET A 105 8.96 -4.10 9.73
CA MET A 105 8.89 -4.73 11.05
C MET A 105 9.53 -6.12 11.03
N GLN A 106 9.28 -6.93 10.02
CA GLN A 106 9.93 -8.24 9.86
C GLN A 106 11.45 -8.10 9.70
N GLN A 107 11.92 -7.22 8.81
CA GLN A 107 13.36 -7.06 8.56
C GLN A 107 14.12 -6.54 9.77
N LEU A 108 13.47 -5.72 10.59
CA LEU A 108 14.06 -5.11 11.79
C LEU A 108 13.80 -5.91 13.07
N ASN A 109 13.09 -7.05 12.99
CA ASN A 109 12.64 -7.84 14.14
C ASN A 109 11.86 -7.00 15.16
N LEU A 110 10.99 -6.10 14.65
CA LEU A 110 10.10 -5.28 15.46
C LEU A 110 8.79 -6.00 15.71
N SER A 111 8.38 -6.05 16.97
CA SER A 111 7.04 -6.54 17.36
C SER A 111 6.09 -5.37 17.62
N GLU A 112 4.79 -5.63 17.56
CA GLU A 112 3.73 -4.65 17.86
C GLU A 112 3.88 -4.02 19.26
N GLN A 113 4.38 -4.78 20.25
CA GLN A 113 4.56 -4.34 21.62
C GLN A 113 5.69 -3.29 21.77
N GLN A 114 6.60 -3.22 20.80
CA GLN A 114 7.71 -2.25 20.81
C GLN A 114 7.33 -0.93 20.14
N LEU A 115 6.14 -0.85 19.57
CA LEU A 115 5.64 0.28 18.81
C LEU A 115 4.44 0.93 19.50
N PRO A 116 4.16 2.22 19.24
CA PRO A 116 2.93 2.84 19.72
C PRO A 116 1.70 2.07 19.26
N ALA A 117 0.67 2.01 20.10
CA ALA A 117 -0.61 1.44 19.71
C ALA A 117 -1.20 2.20 18.52
N VAL A 118 -1.83 1.48 17.59
CA VAL A 118 -2.52 2.06 16.43
C VAL A 118 -3.96 1.58 16.35
N SER A 119 -4.79 2.39 15.71
CA SER A 119 -6.18 2.06 15.37
C SER A 119 -6.37 2.32 13.88
N CYS A 120 -6.72 1.27 13.11
CA CYS A 120 -6.88 1.32 11.66
C CYS A 120 -8.30 0.87 11.23
N PRO A 121 -9.39 1.47 11.77
CA PRO A 121 -10.74 0.99 11.50
C PRO A 121 -11.11 0.96 10.01
N GLU A 122 -10.63 1.89 9.20
CA GLU A 122 -10.87 1.88 7.75
C GLU A 122 -10.19 0.71 7.06
N PHE A 123 -8.93 0.44 7.39
CA PHE A 123 -8.20 -0.71 6.85
C PHE A 123 -8.81 -2.03 7.33
N GLU A 124 -9.17 -2.13 8.61
CA GLU A 124 -9.81 -3.31 9.19
C GLU A 124 -11.17 -3.59 8.54
N GLN A 125 -11.96 -2.55 8.30
CA GLN A 125 -13.23 -2.67 7.58
C GLN A 125 -12.99 -3.15 6.14
N TRP A 126 -12.02 -2.56 5.44
CA TRP A 126 -11.70 -2.92 4.07
C TRP A 126 -11.22 -4.37 3.96
N ILE A 127 -10.21 -4.77 4.74
CA ILE A 127 -9.66 -6.13 4.70
C ILE A 127 -10.70 -7.18 5.15
N GLY A 128 -11.58 -6.81 6.10
CA GLY A 128 -12.69 -7.64 6.56
C GLY A 128 -13.78 -7.85 5.49
N GLN A 129 -13.92 -6.93 4.53
CA GLN A 129 -14.80 -7.09 3.37
C GLN A 129 -14.17 -7.94 2.28
N VAL A 130 -12.91 -7.68 1.95
CA VAL A 130 -12.19 -8.36 0.86
C VAL A 130 -11.82 -9.79 1.25
N LYS A 131 -11.35 -10.00 2.48
CA LYS A 131 -10.91 -11.30 3.04
C LYS A 131 -10.01 -12.09 2.09
N PRO A 132 -8.90 -11.52 1.60
CA PRO A 132 -8.08 -12.13 0.58
C PRO A 132 -7.44 -13.42 1.12
N TYR A 133 -7.72 -14.55 0.46
CA TYR A 133 -7.17 -15.85 0.79
C TYR A 133 -6.42 -16.47 -0.41
N LYS A 134 -6.91 -16.20 -1.63
CA LYS A 134 -6.28 -16.55 -2.90
C LYS A 134 -6.28 -15.33 -3.82
N ALA A 135 -5.34 -15.31 -4.75
CA ALA A 135 -5.27 -14.32 -5.81
C ALA A 135 -5.32 -14.99 -7.17
N THR A 136 -6.15 -14.47 -8.06
CA THR A 136 -6.32 -14.97 -9.43
C THR A 136 -6.06 -13.83 -10.41
N LEU A 137 -5.10 -14.01 -11.29
CA LEU A 137 -4.85 -13.09 -12.40
C LEU A 137 -5.94 -13.34 -13.47
N ILE A 138 -6.67 -12.29 -13.81
CA ILE A 138 -7.69 -12.33 -14.87
C ILE A 138 -7.11 -11.58 -16.08
N TYR A 139 -7.12 -12.23 -17.22
CA TYR A 139 -6.75 -11.62 -18.50
C TYR A 139 -7.98 -11.54 -19.40
N ALA A 140 -8.39 -10.32 -19.74
CA ALA A 140 -9.40 -10.07 -20.75
C ALA A 140 -8.73 -9.92 -22.12
N THR A 141 -9.18 -10.67 -23.13
CA THR A 141 -8.62 -10.62 -24.48
C THR A 141 -8.73 -9.23 -25.10
N ASP A 142 -8.07 -9.02 -26.21
CA ASP A 142 -8.07 -7.76 -26.95
C ASP A 142 -9.49 -7.32 -27.37
N PHE A 143 -9.67 -6.00 -27.45
CA PHE A 143 -10.90 -5.39 -27.94
C PHE A 143 -10.58 -4.20 -28.85
N MET A 144 -10.88 -4.37 -30.14
CA MET A 144 -10.54 -3.40 -31.18
C MET A 144 -11.42 -2.13 -31.14
N GLY A 145 -12.51 -2.15 -30.38
CA GLY A 145 -13.42 -1.00 -30.26
C GLY A 145 -12.88 0.16 -29.42
N ASN A 146 -11.78 -0.04 -28.66
CA ASN A 146 -11.19 0.99 -27.81
C ASN A 146 -9.65 0.88 -27.83
N PRO A 147 -8.92 1.97 -28.15
CA PRO A 147 -7.46 1.96 -28.18
C PRO A 147 -6.80 1.51 -26.88
N SER A 148 -7.40 1.78 -25.72
CA SER A 148 -6.86 1.37 -24.42
C SER A 148 -7.02 -0.12 -24.13
N SER A 149 -7.88 -0.82 -24.88
CA SER A 149 -8.19 -2.24 -24.70
C SER A 149 -7.66 -3.13 -25.83
N MET A 150 -7.02 -2.53 -26.87
CA MET A 150 -6.60 -3.28 -28.07
C MET A 150 -5.48 -4.29 -27.83
N PHE A 151 -4.80 -4.25 -26.68
CA PHE A 151 -3.76 -5.22 -26.28
C PHE A 151 -4.23 -6.18 -25.17
N GLY A 152 -5.53 -6.20 -24.87
CA GLY A 152 -6.04 -6.89 -23.70
C GLY A 152 -5.90 -6.09 -22.42
N HIS A 153 -6.40 -6.66 -21.32
CA HIS A 153 -6.34 -6.04 -20.00
C HIS A 153 -6.15 -7.11 -18.93
N THR A 154 -5.40 -6.77 -17.89
CA THR A 154 -5.22 -7.64 -16.73
C THR A 154 -5.76 -6.99 -15.47
N LEU A 155 -6.39 -7.80 -14.62
CA LEU A 155 -6.81 -7.42 -13.27
C LEU A 155 -6.55 -8.56 -12.30
N LEU A 156 -6.51 -8.26 -11.01
CA LEU A 156 -6.27 -9.22 -9.95
C LEU A 156 -7.55 -9.43 -9.15
N ARG A 157 -8.09 -10.65 -9.16
CA ARG A 157 -9.22 -11.04 -8.30
C ARG A 157 -8.68 -11.59 -6.98
N LEU A 158 -9.27 -11.13 -5.88
CA LEU A 158 -8.97 -11.57 -4.53
C LEU A 158 -10.12 -12.42 -4.02
N ASP A 159 -9.88 -13.72 -3.86
CA ASP A 159 -10.90 -14.70 -3.52
C ASP A 159 -10.83 -15.03 -2.03
N PRO A 160 -11.95 -14.94 -1.28
CA PRO A 160 -12.01 -15.35 0.10
C PRO A 160 -12.07 -16.88 0.24
N LYS A 161 -11.67 -17.40 1.41
CA LYS A 161 -11.57 -18.85 1.66
C LYS A 161 -12.90 -19.59 1.44
N ASP A 162 -14.01 -18.98 1.84
CA ASP A 162 -15.30 -19.66 1.96
C ASP A 162 -16.20 -19.49 0.72
N GLN A 163 -15.73 -18.84 -0.36
CA GLN A 163 -16.54 -18.50 -1.54
C GLN A 163 -16.09 -19.21 -2.83
N GLN A 164 -15.56 -20.42 -2.73
CA GLN A 164 -14.99 -21.16 -3.86
C GLN A 164 -15.96 -21.37 -5.06
N GLN A 165 -17.26 -21.14 -4.91
CA GLN A 165 -18.27 -21.30 -5.98
C GLN A 165 -18.90 -19.98 -6.46
N LEU A 166 -18.59 -18.84 -5.85
CA LEU A 166 -19.20 -17.55 -6.16
C LEU A 166 -18.14 -16.49 -6.49
N ASN A 167 -17.23 -16.81 -7.39
CA ASN A 167 -16.13 -15.90 -7.81
C ASN A 167 -16.63 -14.51 -8.25
N LEU A 168 -17.85 -14.41 -8.75
CA LEU A 168 -18.45 -13.16 -9.24
C LEU A 168 -18.59 -12.08 -8.15
N ILE A 169 -18.73 -12.47 -6.88
CA ILE A 169 -18.86 -11.52 -5.78
C ILE A 169 -17.52 -11.20 -5.11
N SER A 170 -16.45 -11.90 -5.47
CA SER A 170 -15.08 -11.59 -5.06
C SER A 170 -14.68 -10.18 -5.53
N TYR A 171 -13.71 -9.58 -4.87
CA TYR A 171 -13.21 -8.27 -5.26
C TYR A 171 -12.10 -8.39 -6.30
N ALA A 172 -12.12 -7.47 -7.26
CA ALA A 172 -11.07 -7.33 -8.26
C ALA A 172 -10.35 -5.99 -8.11
N VAL A 173 -9.04 -6.04 -8.07
CA VAL A 173 -8.14 -4.88 -8.18
C VAL A 173 -7.88 -4.65 -9.65
N ASN A 174 -8.25 -3.50 -10.13
CA ASN A 174 -8.06 -3.06 -11.50
C ASN A 174 -7.12 -1.85 -11.53
N TYR A 175 -6.14 -1.87 -12.43
CA TYR A 175 -5.28 -0.73 -12.69
C TYR A 175 -5.57 -0.22 -14.09
N ALA A 176 -5.98 1.01 -14.20
CA ALA A 176 -6.34 1.61 -15.48
C ALA A 176 -5.88 3.07 -15.57
N ALA A 177 -5.63 3.52 -16.78
CA ALA A 177 -5.34 4.91 -17.05
C ALA A 177 -6.59 5.78 -16.81
N THR A 178 -6.40 6.87 -16.07
CA THR A 178 -7.45 7.88 -15.87
C THR A 178 -7.40 8.87 -17.03
N VAL A 179 -8.39 8.79 -17.90
CA VAL A 179 -8.49 9.63 -19.10
C VAL A 179 -9.38 10.83 -18.83
N ASN A 180 -8.88 12.03 -19.15
CA ASN A 180 -9.69 13.24 -19.12
C ASN A 180 -10.63 13.29 -20.35
N SER A 181 -11.93 13.48 -20.13
CA SER A 181 -12.95 13.57 -21.18
C SER A 181 -12.71 14.72 -22.19
N ASN A 182 -11.81 15.65 -21.89
CA ASN A 182 -11.46 16.78 -22.75
C ASN A 182 -10.27 16.52 -23.69
N ASP A 183 -9.65 15.35 -23.64
CA ASP A 183 -8.54 14.99 -24.51
C ASP A 183 -9.06 14.53 -25.90
N ASN A 184 -9.07 15.41 -26.87
CA ASN A 184 -9.50 15.11 -28.24
C ASN A 184 -8.41 14.32 -29.02
N TRP A 185 -7.68 14.97 -29.90
CA TRP A 185 -6.69 14.33 -30.79
C TRP A 185 -5.44 13.80 -30.09
N SER A 186 -5.11 14.34 -28.90
CA SER A 186 -3.97 13.88 -28.11
C SER A 186 -4.22 12.57 -27.36
N PHE A 187 -5.46 12.08 -27.29
CA PHE A 187 -5.85 10.89 -26.56
C PHE A 187 -5.04 9.65 -26.97
N ALA A 188 -5.02 9.35 -28.28
CA ALA A 188 -4.33 8.17 -28.78
C ALA A 188 -2.82 8.25 -28.54
N TRP A 189 -2.22 9.41 -28.74
CA TRP A 189 -0.78 9.64 -28.51
C TRP A 189 -0.42 9.52 -27.04
N LYS A 190 -1.15 10.17 -26.13
CA LYS A 190 -0.95 10.07 -24.70
C LYS A 190 -1.13 8.66 -24.17
N GLY A 191 -2.14 7.93 -24.69
CA GLY A 191 -2.38 6.53 -24.36
C GLY A 191 -1.21 5.64 -24.79
N LEU A 192 -0.74 5.80 -26.02
CA LEU A 192 0.37 5.02 -26.58
C LEU A 192 1.70 5.31 -25.87
N THR A 193 1.92 6.55 -25.43
CA THR A 193 3.15 6.99 -24.76
C THR A 193 3.10 6.90 -23.24
N GLY A 194 2.01 6.38 -22.66
CA GLY A 194 1.86 6.19 -21.21
C GLY A 194 1.80 7.50 -20.41
N GLN A 195 1.30 8.59 -21.00
CA GLN A 195 1.23 9.90 -20.34
C GLN A 195 0.01 10.08 -19.43
N TYR A 196 -0.91 9.12 -19.42
CA TYR A 196 -2.04 9.14 -18.49
C TYR A 196 -1.62 8.58 -17.12
N PRO A 197 -2.01 9.23 -16.02
CA PRO A 197 -1.82 8.66 -14.69
C PRO A 197 -2.63 7.37 -14.59
N GLY A 198 -2.02 6.33 -14.03
CA GLY A 198 -2.70 5.09 -13.74
C GLY A 198 -3.27 5.12 -12.33
N GLU A 199 -4.47 4.61 -12.15
CA GLU A 199 -5.13 4.51 -10.86
C GLU A 199 -5.57 3.07 -10.58
N TYR A 200 -5.41 2.68 -9.31
CA TYR A 200 -5.98 1.44 -8.81
C TYR A 200 -7.43 1.65 -8.41
N SER A 201 -8.28 0.72 -8.78
CA SER A 201 -9.67 0.66 -8.33
C SER A 201 -10.01 -0.73 -7.81
N LEU A 202 -10.76 -0.78 -6.72
CA LEU A 202 -11.29 -2.01 -6.14
C LEU A 202 -12.78 -2.08 -6.41
N MET A 203 -13.23 -3.19 -6.98
CA MET A 203 -14.65 -3.37 -7.31
C MET A 203 -15.05 -4.85 -7.26
N PRO A 204 -16.33 -5.16 -7.09
CA PRO A 204 -16.82 -6.54 -7.26
C PRO A 204 -16.55 -7.05 -8.68
N TYR A 205 -16.03 -8.27 -8.80
CA TYR A 205 -15.60 -8.87 -10.06
C TYR A 205 -16.72 -8.96 -11.10
N TYR A 206 -17.97 -9.20 -10.68
CA TYR A 206 -19.11 -9.24 -11.59
C TYR A 206 -19.26 -8.00 -12.48
N ARG A 207 -18.81 -6.82 -12.00
CA ARG A 207 -18.85 -5.59 -12.81
C ARG A 207 -17.95 -5.70 -14.02
N LYS A 208 -16.77 -6.28 -13.86
CA LYS A 208 -15.81 -6.48 -14.96
C LYS A 208 -16.25 -7.62 -15.88
N VAL A 209 -16.82 -8.69 -15.32
CA VAL A 209 -17.40 -9.76 -16.15
C VAL A 209 -18.51 -9.21 -17.04
N LYS A 210 -19.38 -8.37 -16.49
CA LYS A 210 -20.44 -7.74 -17.27
C LYS A 210 -19.90 -6.77 -18.33
N GLU A 211 -18.91 -5.95 -17.99
CA GLU A 211 -18.26 -5.03 -18.92
C GLU A 211 -17.61 -5.78 -20.09
N TYR A 212 -16.80 -6.78 -19.78
CA TYR A 212 -16.04 -7.50 -20.80
C TYR A 212 -16.85 -8.56 -21.54
N GLY A 213 -17.70 -9.30 -20.84
CA GLY A 213 -18.52 -10.36 -21.45
C GLY A 213 -19.74 -9.82 -22.19
N ASP A 214 -20.59 -9.02 -21.53
CA ASP A 214 -21.87 -8.61 -22.09
C ASP A 214 -21.74 -7.47 -23.11
N PHE A 215 -20.85 -6.48 -22.84
CA PHE A 215 -20.73 -5.29 -23.67
C PHE A 215 -19.63 -5.39 -24.73
N GLU A 216 -18.49 -6.01 -24.40
CA GLU A 216 -17.32 -6.06 -25.28
C GLU A 216 -17.13 -7.44 -25.95
N SER A 217 -17.85 -8.47 -25.52
CA SER A 217 -17.77 -9.85 -26.02
C SER A 217 -16.33 -10.41 -25.98
N ARG A 218 -15.62 -10.14 -24.90
CA ARG A 218 -14.22 -10.58 -24.68
C ARG A 218 -14.20 -11.89 -23.92
N ASP A 219 -13.24 -12.74 -24.23
CA ASP A 219 -12.93 -13.90 -23.42
C ASP A 219 -12.15 -13.48 -22.16
N LEU A 220 -12.47 -14.11 -21.03
CA LEU A 220 -11.78 -13.93 -19.76
C LEU A 220 -11.04 -15.22 -19.41
N TRP A 221 -9.72 -15.10 -19.29
CA TRP A 221 -8.84 -16.19 -18.85
C TRP A 221 -8.45 -15.98 -17.40
N GLU A 222 -8.60 -17.02 -16.59
CA GLU A 222 -8.33 -17.00 -15.16
C GLU A 222 -7.11 -17.85 -14.83
N TYR A 223 -6.13 -17.26 -14.13
CA TYR A 223 -4.90 -17.93 -13.70
C TYR A 223 -4.77 -17.78 -12.19
N GLU A 224 -5.11 -18.85 -11.43
CA GLU A 224 -4.88 -18.85 -9.98
C GLU A 224 -3.38 -18.78 -9.70
N LEU A 225 -2.97 -17.81 -8.89
CA LEU A 225 -1.57 -17.64 -8.50
C LEU A 225 -1.23 -18.60 -7.38
N ASN A 226 -0.06 -19.23 -7.47
CA ASN A 226 0.45 -20.15 -6.45
C ASN A 226 1.04 -19.35 -5.26
N LEU A 227 0.17 -18.67 -4.53
CA LEU A 227 0.50 -17.88 -3.34
C LEU A 227 -0.17 -18.49 -2.12
N ASN A 228 0.53 -18.47 -0.98
CA ASN A 228 -0.11 -18.78 0.28
C ASN A 228 -0.95 -17.60 0.80
N PRO A 229 -1.80 -17.79 1.84
CA PRO A 229 -2.65 -16.72 2.34
C PRO A 229 -1.90 -15.48 2.84
N GLU A 230 -0.71 -15.65 3.44
CA GLU A 230 0.12 -14.53 3.92
C GLU A 230 0.67 -13.72 2.74
N GLU A 231 1.17 -14.40 1.71
CA GLU A 231 1.62 -13.76 0.47
C GLU A 231 0.47 -13.04 -0.24
N THR A 232 -0.73 -13.62 -0.24
CA THR A 232 -1.93 -13.00 -0.82
C THR A 232 -2.34 -11.74 -0.06
N GLN A 233 -2.19 -11.72 1.28
CA GLN A 233 -2.47 -10.52 2.08
C GLN A 233 -1.41 -9.44 1.92
N PHE A 234 -0.20 -9.82 1.51
CA PHE A 234 0.90 -8.88 1.26
C PHE A 234 0.79 -8.17 -0.10
N LEU A 235 0.04 -8.74 -1.06
CA LEU A 235 -0.23 -8.13 -2.37
C LEU A 235 -1.01 -6.82 -2.23
#